data_a762899f7b96061a543564d28dbee16f
#
_entry.id   a762899f7b96061a543564d28dbee16f
#
_cell.length_a   1.000
_cell.length_b   1.000
_cell.length_c   1.000
_cell.angle_alpha   90.00
_cell.angle_beta   90.00
_cell.angle_gamma   90.00
#
_symmetry.space_group_name_H-M   'P 1'
#
loop_
_entity.id
_entity.type
_entity.pdbx_description
1 polymer ?
#
loop_
_entity_poly.entity_id
_entity_poly.type
_entity_poly.pdbx_seq_one_letter_code
_entity_poly.pdbx_strand_id
1 'polypeptide(L)'
;MEMKKVLKYAMEIGECMLVSGAGVSRVEDTISRICKAYGAKEANVFSITSSIVTTIEDEKGEILTQTKRIRSYKTDFTKLDELNQLSRYMCKELPEEEEVKRKISEIKKGKVVVFTEEVLTSAVIAAAWTSFYGGGITEGIIAMIAGAFVAVLARYIKILAPNEMVLNFLLSFFVAAFAYISAKFGLTEDYGKIIIGNIMLLVPGVAFVNALRDMIGGDMMSGILRVCESILLAVFLAPGSFMALMFLGGVL
;
A
#
# COMPACT_ATOMS: atom_id res chain seq x y z
N MET A 1 33.06 3.90 -1.20
CA MET A 1 32.18 4.73 -0.31
C MET A 1 32.47 4.38 1.15
N GLU A 2 32.48 5.31 2.09
CA GLU A 2 32.65 5.05 3.52
C GLU A 2 31.51 4.18 4.06
N MET A 3 31.82 3.19 4.94
CA MET A 3 30.85 2.18 5.40
C MET A 3 29.63 2.80 6.11
N LYS A 4 29.82 3.88 6.87
CA LYS A 4 28.73 4.63 7.48
C LYS A 4 27.72 5.19 6.45
N LYS A 5 28.21 5.63 5.30
CA LYS A 5 27.37 6.13 4.20
C LYS A 5 26.68 4.99 3.47
N VAL A 6 27.37 3.85 3.28
CA VAL A 6 26.77 2.62 2.72
C VAL A 6 25.58 2.20 3.56
N LEU A 7 25.75 2.07 4.87
CA LEU A 7 24.69 1.71 5.79
C LEU A 7 23.50 2.69 5.69
N LYS A 8 23.78 3.99 5.64
CA LYS A 8 22.75 5.03 5.51
C LYS A 8 21.90 4.82 4.24
N TYR A 9 22.54 4.61 3.09
CA TYR A 9 21.81 4.46 1.81
C TYR A 9 21.13 3.10 1.69
N ALA A 10 21.74 2.02 2.18
CA ALA A 10 21.12 0.71 2.25
C ALA A 10 19.83 0.74 3.10
N MET A 11 19.89 1.41 4.26
CA MET A 11 18.74 1.63 5.13
C MET A 11 17.67 2.52 4.49
N GLU A 12 18.06 3.52 3.72
CA GLU A 12 17.13 4.39 3.01
C GLU A 12 16.39 3.64 1.87
N ILE A 13 17.10 2.79 1.15
CA ILE A 13 16.50 1.89 0.15
C ILE A 13 15.55 0.90 0.82
N GLY A 14 15.98 0.24 1.91
CA GLY A 14 15.16 -0.70 2.67
C GLY A 14 13.90 -0.06 3.23
N GLU A 15 13.98 1.15 3.78
CA GLU A 15 12.83 1.95 4.22
C GLU A 15 11.86 2.20 3.06
N CYS A 16 12.35 2.68 1.92
CA CYS A 16 11.51 2.94 0.76
C CYS A 16 10.86 1.65 0.21
N MET A 17 11.59 0.53 0.20
CA MET A 17 11.05 -0.77 -0.21
C MET A 17 9.93 -1.23 0.73
N LEU A 18 10.14 -1.15 2.04
CA LEU A 18 9.15 -1.58 3.03
C LEU A 18 7.89 -0.70 2.96
N VAL A 19 8.05 0.62 2.84
CA VAL A 19 6.95 1.58 2.63
C VAL A 19 6.19 1.28 1.34
N SER A 20 6.88 0.87 0.27
CA SER A 20 6.27 0.54 -1.03
C SER A 20 5.64 -0.86 -1.10
N GLY A 21 5.62 -1.62 0.00
CA GLY A 21 4.94 -2.91 0.10
C GLY A 21 5.82 -4.13 -0.16
N ALA A 22 7.15 -4.00 -0.02
CA ALA A 22 8.03 -5.17 -0.02
C ALA A 22 7.77 -6.06 1.20
N GLY A 23 7.97 -7.37 1.05
CA GLY A 23 8.05 -8.31 2.17
C GLY A 23 9.29 -8.05 3.01
N VAL A 24 9.21 -8.37 4.30
CA VAL A 24 10.25 -8.12 5.30
C VAL A 24 11.56 -8.82 4.93
N SER A 25 11.52 -10.11 4.65
CA SER A 25 12.72 -10.89 4.30
C SER A 25 13.45 -10.34 3.06
N ARG A 26 12.70 -9.81 2.09
CA ARG A 26 13.29 -9.18 0.90
C ARG A 26 14.01 -7.88 1.22
N VAL A 27 13.49 -7.09 2.16
CA VAL A 27 14.13 -5.86 2.64
C VAL A 27 15.42 -6.18 3.35
N GLU A 28 15.42 -7.17 4.25
CA GLU A 28 16.59 -7.63 5.00
C GLU A 28 17.69 -8.14 4.07
N ASP A 29 17.34 -9.01 3.12
CA ASP A 29 18.25 -9.53 2.11
C ASP A 29 18.88 -8.40 1.27
N THR A 30 18.07 -7.42 0.85
CA THR A 30 18.53 -6.29 0.05
C THR A 30 19.54 -5.43 0.83
N ILE A 31 19.22 -5.05 2.06
CA ILE A 31 20.13 -4.26 2.91
C ILE A 31 21.44 -5.03 3.15
N SER A 32 21.34 -6.30 3.53
CA SER A 32 22.50 -7.16 3.77
C SER A 32 23.42 -7.28 2.54
N ARG A 33 22.83 -7.51 1.36
CA ARG A 33 23.58 -7.60 0.10
C ARG A 33 24.29 -6.30 -0.26
N ILE A 34 23.63 -5.16 -0.12
CA ILE A 34 24.27 -3.87 -0.38
C ILE A 34 25.46 -3.67 0.56
N CYS A 35 25.27 -3.86 1.87
CA CYS A 35 26.35 -3.67 2.84
C CYS A 35 27.54 -4.59 2.56
N LYS A 36 27.29 -5.88 2.27
CA LYS A 36 28.33 -6.85 1.93
C LYS A 36 29.06 -6.54 0.63
N ALA A 37 28.33 -6.07 -0.40
CA ALA A 37 28.95 -5.69 -1.67
C ALA A 37 29.95 -4.53 -1.53
N TYR A 38 29.73 -3.65 -0.57
CA TYR A 38 30.64 -2.53 -0.27
C TYR A 38 31.70 -2.85 0.81
N GLY A 39 31.85 -4.11 1.22
CA GLY A 39 32.92 -4.56 2.12
C GLY A 39 32.52 -4.71 3.57
N ALA A 40 31.24 -4.80 3.92
CA ALA A 40 30.87 -5.23 5.25
C ALA A 40 31.18 -6.71 5.43
N LYS A 41 31.95 -7.04 6.49
CA LYS A 41 32.30 -8.40 6.88
C LYS A 41 31.06 -9.16 7.34
N GLU A 42 30.22 -8.47 8.14
CA GLU A 42 28.96 -9.00 8.62
C GLU A 42 27.87 -7.92 8.52
N ALA A 43 26.64 -8.35 8.22
CA ALA A 43 25.47 -7.46 8.15
C ALA A 43 24.26 -8.21 8.72
N ASN A 44 23.89 -7.84 9.94
CA ASN A 44 22.73 -8.36 10.66
C ASN A 44 21.59 -7.37 10.53
N VAL A 45 20.56 -7.76 9.83
CA VAL A 45 19.36 -6.94 9.56
C VAL A 45 18.17 -7.59 10.23
N PHE A 46 17.45 -6.82 11.01
CA PHE A 46 16.17 -7.21 11.59
C PHE A 46 15.13 -6.17 11.21
N SER A 47 14.07 -6.61 10.59
CA SER A 47 12.97 -5.72 10.24
C SER A 47 11.60 -6.27 10.63
N ILE A 48 10.75 -5.38 11.06
CA ILE A 48 9.31 -5.59 11.23
C ILE A 48 8.57 -4.51 10.47
N THR A 49 7.25 -4.62 10.35
CA THR A 49 6.44 -3.63 9.64
C THR A 49 6.72 -2.19 10.07
N SER A 50 6.99 -1.94 11.34
CA SER A 50 7.14 -0.58 11.90
C SER A 50 8.58 -0.11 12.09
N SER A 51 9.59 -0.95 11.87
CA SER A 51 11.00 -0.60 12.15
C SER A 51 11.98 -1.51 11.41
N ILE A 52 13.13 -0.95 11.06
CA ILE A 52 14.30 -1.68 10.55
C ILE A 52 15.47 -1.34 11.46
N VAL A 53 16.18 -2.37 11.92
CA VAL A 53 17.43 -2.25 12.68
C VAL A 53 18.49 -3.01 11.90
N THR A 54 19.61 -2.36 11.64
CA THR A 54 20.74 -2.99 10.95
C THR A 54 22.02 -2.72 11.71
N THR A 55 22.76 -3.79 12.00
CA THR A 55 24.11 -3.74 12.57
C THR A 55 25.06 -4.36 11.56
N ILE A 56 26.13 -3.64 11.24
CA ILE A 56 27.19 -4.11 10.35
C ILE A 56 28.53 -4.06 11.06
N GLU A 57 29.42 -4.99 10.71
CA GLU A 57 30.85 -4.98 11.07
C GLU A 57 31.65 -4.71 9.80
N ASP A 58 32.53 -3.71 9.83
CA ASP A 58 33.43 -3.43 8.72
C ASP A 58 34.68 -4.31 8.74
N GLU A 59 35.56 -4.19 7.73
CA GLU A 59 36.81 -4.94 7.63
C GLU A 59 37.80 -4.59 8.77
N LYS A 60 37.64 -3.44 9.45
CA LYS A 60 38.45 -3.00 10.56
C LYS A 60 37.92 -3.46 11.92
N GLY A 61 36.76 -4.14 11.94
CA GLY A 61 36.08 -4.56 13.15
C GLY A 61 35.25 -3.43 13.81
N GLU A 62 35.00 -2.31 13.12
CA GLU A 62 34.12 -1.28 13.61
C GLU A 62 32.65 -1.70 13.47
N ILE A 63 31.89 -1.59 14.56
CA ILE A 63 30.48 -1.97 14.58
C ILE A 63 29.63 -0.70 14.43
N LEU A 64 28.78 -0.68 13.40
CA LEU A 64 27.86 0.41 13.11
C LEU A 64 26.42 -0.09 13.17
N THR A 65 25.59 0.59 13.95
CA THR A 65 24.15 0.28 14.05
C THR A 65 23.31 1.47 13.62
N GLN A 66 22.28 1.23 12.82
CA GLN A 66 21.30 2.23 12.44
C GLN A 66 19.88 1.68 12.57
N THR A 67 18.95 2.52 13.05
CA THR A 67 17.52 2.21 13.15
C THR A 67 16.71 3.18 12.31
N LYS A 68 15.70 2.65 11.62
CA LYS A 68 14.69 3.42 10.87
C LYS A 68 13.29 3.07 11.35
N ARG A 69 12.50 4.08 11.67
CA ARG A 69 11.09 3.93 12.03
C ARG A 69 10.21 4.12 10.80
N ILE A 70 9.30 3.17 10.56
CA ILE A 70 8.31 3.23 9.50
C ILE A 70 6.98 3.68 10.11
N ARG A 71 6.34 4.69 9.52
CA ARG A 71 5.10 5.29 10.05
C ARG A 71 3.90 5.18 9.14
N SER A 72 4.14 4.90 7.87
CA SER A 72 3.08 4.81 6.86
C SER A 72 3.49 3.84 5.76
N TYR A 73 2.49 3.24 5.14
CA TYR A 73 2.66 2.36 3.99
C TYR A 73 1.86 2.90 2.82
N LYS A 74 2.43 2.78 1.64
CA LYS A 74 1.70 3.05 0.41
C LYS A 74 2.23 2.08 -0.64
N THR A 75 1.47 1.07 -0.98
CA THR A 75 1.87 0.11 -2.01
C THR A 75 2.13 0.83 -3.34
N ASP A 76 3.37 0.70 -3.83
CA ASP A 76 3.84 1.30 -5.07
C ASP A 76 4.81 0.34 -5.76
N PHE A 77 4.28 -0.47 -6.66
CA PHE A 77 5.05 -1.50 -7.35
C PHE A 77 6.08 -0.92 -8.32
N THR A 78 5.81 0.25 -8.90
CA THR A 78 6.77 0.94 -9.78
C THR A 78 7.99 1.36 -8.98
N LYS A 79 7.79 2.03 -7.84
CA LYS A 79 8.88 2.37 -6.92
C LYS A 79 9.64 1.14 -6.43
N LEU A 80 8.91 0.07 -6.11
CA LEU A 80 9.52 -1.16 -5.64
C LEU A 80 10.42 -1.79 -6.70
N ASP A 81 10.01 -1.76 -7.97
CA ASP A 81 10.84 -2.28 -9.07
C ASP A 81 12.08 -1.40 -9.29
N GLU A 82 11.93 -0.08 -9.32
CA GLU A 82 13.05 0.86 -9.44
C GLU A 82 14.05 0.71 -8.29
N LEU A 83 13.61 0.51 -7.05
CA LEU A 83 14.46 0.26 -5.88
C LEU A 83 15.21 -1.09 -6.00
N ASN A 84 14.54 -2.13 -6.52
CA ASN A 84 15.21 -3.39 -6.78
C ASN A 84 16.29 -3.28 -7.86
N GLN A 85 16.01 -2.55 -8.93
CA GLN A 85 17.00 -2.28 -9.98
C GLN A 85 18.18 -1.50 -9.40
N LEU A 86 17.92 -0.47 -8.59
CA LEU A 86 18.96 0.31 -7.92
C LEU A 86 19.81 -0.56 -6.98
N SER A 87 19.19 -1.44 -6.18
CA SER A 87 19.93 -2.31 -5.28
C SER A 87 20.88 -3.26 -6.03
N ARG A 88 20.40 -3.85 -7.14
CA ARG A 88 21.23 -4.70 -8.01
C ARG A 88 22.38 -3.93 -8.66
N TYR A 89 22.08 -2.71 -9.14
CA TYR A 89 23.09 -1.83 -9.71
C TYR A 89 24.16 -1.48 -8.67
N MET A 90 23.78 -1.14 -7.45
CA MET A 90 24.71 -0.86 -6.37
C MET A 90 25.61 -2.05 -6.03
N CYS A 91 25.05 -3.25 -5.99
CA CYS A 91 25.83 -4.46 -5.70
C CYS A 91 26.81 -4.84 -6.82
N LYS A 92 26.51 -4.49 -8.08
CA LYS A 92 27.32 -4.88 -9.23
C LYS A 92 28.39 -3.83 -9.59
N GLU A 93 27.99 -2.57 -9.67
CA GLU A 93 28.83 -1.50 -10.20
C GLU A 93 29.50 -0.64 -9.09
N LEU A 94 29.05 -0.80 -7.83
CA LEU A 94 29.59 -0.09 -6.66
C LEU A 94 29.68 1.44 -6.88
N PRO A 95 28.62 2.11 -7.36
CA PRO A 95 28.65 3.52 -7.71
C PRO A 95 29.06 4.43 -6.55
N GLU A 96 29.52 5.64 -6.90
CA GLU A 96 29.87 6.65 -5.92
C GLU A 96 28.63 7.26 -5.23
N GLU A 97 28.86 7.91 -4.08
CA GLU A 97 27.83 8.46 -3.22
C GLU A 97 26.84 9.39 -3.93
N GLU A 98 27.35 10.31 -4.74
CA GLU A 98 26.52 11.31 -5.42
C GLU A 98 25.53 10.67 -6.40
N GLU A 99 25.95 9.62 -7.09
CA GLU A 99 25.07 8.89 -8.01
C GLU A 99 23.97 8.13 -7.26
N VAL A 100 24.32 7.44 -6.18
CA VAL A 100 23.35 6.73 -5.34
C VAL A 100 22.31 7.69 -4.78
N LYS A 101 22.75 8.81 -4.22
CA LYS A 101 21.90 9.86 -3.68
C LYS A 101 20.94 10.43 -4.72
N ARG A 102 21.44 10.71 -5.93
CA ARG A 102 20.63 11.21 -7.05
C ARG A 102 19.54 10.21 -7.42
N LYS A 103 19.92 8.93 -7.65
CA LYS A 103 18.96 7.86 -8.02
C LYS A 103 17.90 7.64 -6.95
N ILE A 104 18.25 7.60 -5.66
CA ILE A 104 17.29 7.50 -4.55
C ILE A 104 16.33 8.70 -4.57
N SER A 105 16.85 9.92 -4.78
CA SER A 105 16.02 11.11 -4.83
C SER A 105 15.03 11.09 -6.01
N GLU A 106 15.47 10.61 -7.18
CA GLU A 106 14.61 10.42 -8.37
C GLU A 106 13.49 9.43 -8.10
N ILE A 107 13.83 8.25 -7.54
CA ILE A 107 12.85 7.22 -7.19
C ILE A 107 11.86 7.73 -6.14
N LYS A 108 12.33 8.47 -5.13
CA LYS A 108 11.44 9.05 -4.09
C LYS A 108 10.43 10.03 -4.65
N LYS A 109 10.81 10.85 -5.61
CA LYS A 109 9.89 11.76 -6.30
C LYS A 109 8.78 10.98 -7.01
N GLY A 110 9.12 9.82 -7.59
CA GLY A 110 8.21 8.91 -8.27
C GLY A 110 7.48 9.56 -9.46
N LYS A 111 6.71 8.76 -10.18
CA LYS A 111 5.77 9.26 -11.18
C LYS A 111 4.50 9.74 -10.48
N VAL A 112 4.12 10.97 -10.73
CA VAL A 112 2.82 11.48 -10.25
C VAL A 112 1.74 10.83 -11.11
N VAL A 113 0.94 9.96 -10.50
CA VAL A 113 -0.26 9.44 -11.18
C VAL A 113 -1.19 10.60 -11.46
N VAL A 114 -1.59 10.75 -12.70
CA VAL A 114 -2.50 11.82 -13.10
C VAL A 114 -3.88 11.53 -12.50
N PHE A 115 -4.47 12.53 -11.87
CA PHE A 115 -5.75 12.36 -11.16
C PHE A 115 -6.87 11.77 -12.06
N THR A 116 -6.89 12.13 -13.33
CA THR A 116 -7.83 11.57 -14.29
C THR A 116 -7.64 10.07 -14.52
N GLU A 117 -6.39 9.58 -14.46
CA GLU A 117 -6.09 8.15 -14.57
C GLU A 117 -6.59 7.39 -13.32
N GLU A 118 -6.42 7.98 -12.12
CA GLU A 118 -6.92 7.40 -10.87
C GLU A 118 -8.45 7.26 -10.90
N VAL A 119 -9.15 8.31 -11.32
CA VAL A 119 -10.62 8.33 -11.42
C VAL A 119 -11.10 7.31 -12.45
N LEU A 120 -10.49 7.28 -13.65
CA LEU A 120 -10.88 6.36 -14.70
C LEU A 120 -10.63 4.90 -14.32
N THR A 121 -9.49 4.62 -13.72
CA THR A 121 -9.12 3.28 -13.25
C THR A 121 -10.09 2.80 -12.17
N SER A 122 -10.41 3.64 -11.19
CA SER A 122 -11.39 3.32 -10.14
C SER A 122 -12.77 3.04 -10.71
N ALA A 123 -13.21 3.82 -11.70
CA ALA A 123 -14.48 3.61 -12.39
C ALA A 123 -14.54 2.25 -13.08
N VAL A 124 -13.51 1.92 -13.86
CA VAL A 124 -13.44 0.65 -14.61
C VAL A 124 -13.37 -0.55 -13.66
N ILE A 125 -12.57 -0.45 -12.59
CA ILE A 125 -12.43 -1.52 -11.59
C ILE A 125 -13.76 -1.76 -10.86
N ALA A 126 -14.47 -0.69 -10.46
CA ALA A 126 -15.79 -0.82 -9.82
C ALA A 126 -16.81 -1.54 -10.72
N ALA A 127 -16.88 -1.17 -12.00
CA ALA A 127 -17.73 -1.83 -12.96
C ALA A 127 -17.37 -3.31 -13.16
N ALA A 128 -16.07 -3.60 -13.28
CA ALA A 128 -15.57 -4.96 -13.46
C ALA A 128 -15.94 -5.87 -12.27
N TRP A 129 -15.73 -5.39 -11.04
CA TRP A 129 -16.10 -6.14 -9.84
C TRP A 129 -17.62 -6.32 -9.71
N THR A 130 -18.39 -5.28 -10.01
CA THR A 130 -19.87 -5.38 -10.01
C THR A 130 -20.33 -6.45 -10.99
N SER A 131 -19.78 -6.48 -12.21
CA SER A 131 -20.08 -7.51 -13.21
C SER A 131 -19.61 -8.89 -12.76
N PHE A 132 -18.45 -9.01 -12.12
CA PHE A 132 -17.93 -10.25 -11.55
C PHE A 132 -18.89 -10.86 -10.51
N TYR A 133 -19.53 -10.03 -9.69
CA TYR A 133 -20.56 -10.46 -8.73
C TYR A 133 -21.95 -10.63 -9.35
N GLY A 134 -22.04 -10.69 -10.68
CA GLY A 134 -23.29 -10.96 -11.39
C GLY A 134 -24.19 -9.74 -11.59
N GLY A 135 -23.63 -8.52 -11.49
CA GLY A 135 -24.33 -7.30 -11.89
C GLY A 135 -24.49 -7.23 -13.41
N GLY A 136 -25.64 -6.71 -13.86
CA GLY A 136 -25.91 -6.46 -15.28
C GLY A 136 -25.18 -5.21 -15.79
N ILE A 137 -25.47 -4.85 -17.03
CA ILE A 137 -24.86 -3.67 -17.68
C ILE A 137 -25.25 -2.39 -16.95
N THR A 138 -26.48 -2.29 -16.49
CA THR A 138 -26.99 -1.10 -15.75
C THR A 138 -26.26 -0.92 -14.42
N GLU A 139 -26.13 -2.01 -13.64
CA GLU A 139 -25.39 -2.00 -12.37
C GLU A 139 -23.90 -1.66 -12.60
N GLY A 140 -23.31 -2.17 -13.68
CA GLY A 140 -21.94 -1.86 -14.09
C GLY A 140 -21.73 -0.37 -14.38
N ILE A 141 -22.66 0.27 -15.10
CA ILE A 141 -22.60 1.71 -15.40
C ILE A 141 -22.76 2.53 -14.13
N ILE A 142 -23.71 2.19 -13.27
CA ILE A 142 -23.93 2.89 -11.99
C ILE A 142 -22.71 2.73 -11.08
N ALA A 143 -22.13 1.52 -11.02
CA ALA A 143 -20.91 1.25 -10.24
C ALA A 143 -19.71 2.03 -10.79
N MET A 144 -19.60 2.20 -12.10
CA MET A 144 -18.57 3.02 -12.75
C MET A 144 -18.65 4.48 -12.28
N ILE A 145 -19.84 5.06 -12.25
CA ILE A 145 -20.08 6.43 -11.78
C ILE A 145 -19.75 6.53 -10.28
N ALA A 146 -20.21 5.56 -9.49
CA ALA A 146 -19.91 5.50 -8.06
C ALA A 146 -18.41 5.39 -7.80
N GLY A 147 -17.67 4.55 -8.53
CA GLY A 147 -16.22 4.36 -8.40
C GLY A 147 -15.45 5.64 -8.77
N ALA A 148 -15.86 6.34 -9.84
CA ALA A 148 -15.31 7.64 -10.16
C ALA A 148 -15.55 8.66 -9.04
N PHE A 149 -16.76 8.70 -8.50
CA PHE A 149 -17.13 9.58 -7.39
C PHE A 149 -16.32 9.27 -6.13
N VAL A 150 -16.13 7.99 -5.79
CA VAL A 150 -15.30 7.54 -4.67
C VAL A 150 -13.85 8.02 -4.81
N ALA A 151 -13.24 7.90 -5.99
CA ALA A 151 -11.88 8.37 -6.22
C ALA A 151 -11.74 9.89 -6.03
N VAL A 152 -12.72 10.66 -6.52
CA VAL A 152 -12.78 12.11 -6.29
C VAL A 152 -12.94 12.42 -4.80
N LEU A 153 -13.90 11.76 -4.15
CA LEU A 153 -14.23 11.99 -2.75
C LEU A 153 -13.08 11.61 -1.82
N ALA A 154 -12.39 10.48 -2.09
CA ALA A 154 -11.23 10.04 -1.33
C ALA A 154 -10.13 11.10 -1.27
N ARG A 155 -9.88 11.81 -2.36
CA ARG A 155 -8.89 12.88 -2.41
C ARG A 155 -9.22 14.04 -1.48
N TYR A 156 -10.48 14.45 -1.44
CA TYR A 156 -10.94 15.56 -0.58
C TYR A 156 -11.04 15.14 0.89
N ILE A 157 -11.61 13.97 1.17
CA ILE A 157 -11.77 13.48 2.54
C ILE A 157 -10.39 13.19 3.17
N LYS A 158 -9.41 12.71 2.43
CA LYS A 158 -8.07 12.44 2.95
C LYS A 158 -7.39 13.68 3.55
N ILE A 159 -7.75 14.87 3.08
CA ILE A 159 -7.25 16.14 3.63
C ILE A 159 -7.87 16.41 5.02
N LEU A 160 -9.14 16.05 5.21
CA LEU A 160 -9.90 16.29 6.44
C LEU A 160 -9.74 15.15 7.45
N ALA A 161 -9.65 13.92 6.97
CA ALA A 161 -9.51 12.70 7.77
C ALA A 161 -8.30 11.89 7.28
N PRO A 162 -7.10 12.14 7.80
CA PRO A 162 -5.89 11.43 7.39
C PRO A 162 -5.84 9.97 7.88
N ASN A 163 -6.76 9.57 8.77
CA ASN A 163 -6.86 8.19 9.25
C ASN A 163 -7.58 7.32 8.21
N GLU A 164 -6.91 6.27 7.73
CA GLU A 164 -7.44 5.39 6.69
C GLU A 164 -8.70 4.61 7.12
N MET A 165 -8.86 4.31 8.40
CA MET A 165 -10.07 3.63 8.91
C MET A 165 -11.29 4.55 8.80
N VAL A 166 -11.15 5.83 9.20
CA VAL A 166 -12.20 6.84 9.07
C VAL A 166 -12.51 7.14 7.60
N LEU A 167 -11.47 7.22 6.78
CA LEU A 167 -11.63 7.39 5.34
C LEU A 167 -12.45 6.25 4.73
N ASN A 168 -12.11 4.99 5.01
CA ASN A 168 -12.81 3.82 4.49
C ASN A 168 -14.26 3.77 4.97
N PHE A 169 -14.52 4.10 6.24
CA PHE A 169 -15.88 4.23 6.78
C PHE A 169 -16.71 5.25 6.00
N LEU A 170 -16.17 6.45 5.77
CA LEU A 170 -16.88 7.50 5.04
C LEU A 170 -17.09 7.14 3.57
N LEU A 171 -16.08 6.59 2.91
CA LEU A 171 -16.19 6.19 1.51
C LEU A 171 -17.23 5.08 1.32
N SER A 172 -17.24 4.06 2.18
CA SER A 172 -18.23 2.98 2.12
C SER A 172 -19.65 3.48 2.43
N PHE A 173 -19.80 4.46 3.33
CA PHE A 173 -21.06 5.14 3.56
C PHE A 173 -21.59 5.81 2.28
N PHE A 174 -20.75 6.61 1.62
CA PHE A 174 -21.15 7.30 0.40
C PHE A 174 -21.44 6.35 -0.77
N VAL A 175 -20.69 5.26 -0.90
CA VAL A 175 -20.95 4.19 -1.88
C VAL A 175 -22.33 3.60 -1.67
N ALA A 176 -22.63 3.18 -0.45
CA ALA A 176 -23.90 2.55 -0.13
C ALA A 176 -25.08 3.53 -0.29
N ALA A 177 -24.90 4.79 0.13
CA ALA A 177 -25.88 5.83 -0.07
C ALA A 177 -26.18 6.07 -1.56
N PHE A 178 -25.15 6.18 -2.40
CA PHE A 178 -25.30 6.38 -3.84
C PHE A 178 -26.00 5.19 -4.50
N ALA A 179 -25.60 3.96 -4.18
CA ALA A 179 -26.20 2.75 -4.74
C ALA A 179 -27.68 2.61 -4.33
N TYR A 180 -27.99 2.88 -3.05
CA TYR A 180 -29.36 2.82 -2.57
C TYR A 180 -30.28 3.91 -3.19
N ILE A 181 -29.77 5.13 -3.31
CA ILE A 181 -30.49 6.23 -3.97
C ILE A 181 -30.79 5.87 -5.44
N SER A 182 -29.81 5.27 -6.15
CA SER A 182 -30.00 4.81 -7.53
C SER A 182 -31.12 3.78 -7.63
N ALA A 183 -31.22 2.84 -6.67
CA ALA A 183 -32.32 1.86 -6.62
C ALA A 183 -33.67 2.54 -6.33
N LYS A 184 -33.70 3.53 -5.43
CA LYS A 184 -34.91 4.28 -5.10
C LYS A 184 -35.47 5.07 -6.29
N PHE A 185 -34.60 5.48 -7.20
CA PHE A 185 -35.00 6.10 -8.47
C PHE A 185 -35.37 5.06 -9.57
N GLY A 186 -35.38 3.76 -9.25
CA GLY A 186 -35.73 2.70 -10.19
C GLY A 186 -34.64 2.42 -11.25
N LEU A 187 -33.41 2.88 -11.03
CA LEU A 187 -32.30 2.68 -11.97
C LEU A 187 -31.69 1.28 -11.87
N THR A 188 -31.86 0.60 -10.75
CA THR A 188 -31.37 -0.77 -10.51
C THR A 188 -32.26 -1.48 -9.48
N GLU A 189 -32.39 -2.80 -9.63
CA GLU A 189 -33.07 -3.65 -8.65
C GLU A 189 -32.09 -4.20 -7.61
N ASP A 190 -30.78 -4.28 -7.95
CA ASP A 190 -29.76 -4.94 -7.15
C ASP A 190 -28.60 -3.99 -6.76
N TYR A 191 -28.92 -3.03 -5.89
CA TYR A 191 -27.94 -2.10 -5.35
C TYR A 191 -26.83 -2.80 -4.55
N GLY A 192 -27.07 -4.00 -4.02
CA GLY A 192 -26.08 -4.78 -3.27
C GLY A 192 -24.84 -5.09 -4.11
N LYS A 193 -25.01 -5.43 -5.38
CA LYS A 193 -23.89 -5.72 -6.31
C LYS A 193 -23.05 -4.47 -6.58
N ILE A 194 -23.70 -3.31 -6.68
CA ILE A 194 -23.00 -2.02 -6.84
C ILE A 194 -22.16 -1.70 -5.60
N ILE A 195 -22.73 -1.93 -4.39
CA ILE A 195 -22.02 -1.71 -3.13
C ILE A 195 -20.79 -2.62 -3.06
N ILE A 196 -20.95 -3.92 -3.28
CA ILE A 196 -19.86 -4.90 -3.20
C ILE A 196 -18.76 -4.55 -4.22
N GLY A 197 -19.14 -4.27 -5.47
CA GLY A 197 -18.17 -3.92 -6.52
C GLY A 197 -17.31 -2.70 -6.18
N ASN A 198 -17.93 -1.68 -5.59
CA ASN A 198 -17.20 -0.48 -5.16
C ASN A 198 -16.40 -0.69 -3.86
N ILE A 199 -16.91 -1.48 -2.91
CA ILE A 199 -16.17 -1.81 -1.68
C ILE A 199 -14.87 -2.55 -2.01
N MET A 200 -14.81 -3.37 -3.06
CA MET A 200 -13.60 -4.05 -3.49
C MET A 200 -12.45 -3.10 -3.85
N LEU A 201 -12.73 -1.84 -4.20
CA LEU A 201 -11.69 -0.80 -4.36
C LEU A 201 -11.02 -0.41 -3.04
N LEU A 202 -11.74 -0.56 -1.93
CA LEU A 202 -11.32 -0.09 -0.60
C LEU A 202 -10.72 -1.23 0.24
N VAL A 203 -10.96 -2.48 -0.13
CA VAL A 203 -10.43 -3.65 0.60
C VAL A 203 -8.91 -3.77 0.37
N PRO A 204 -8.11 -3.85 1.42
CA PRO A 204 -6.65 -3.93 1.33
C PRO A 204 -6.16 -5.34 0.94
N GLY A 205 -6.62 -5.86 -0.21
CA GLY A 205 -6.34 -7.24 -0.65
C GLY A 205 -4.85 -7.53 -0.86
N VAL A 206 -4.12 -6.62 -1.48
CA VAL A 206 -2.67 -6.76 -1.72
C VAL A 206 -1.89 -6.80 -0.40
N ALA A 207 -2.26 -5.93 0.56
CA ALA A 207 -1.62 -5.91 1.87
C ALA A 207 -1.87 -7.21 2.63
N PHE A 208 -3.09 -7.74 2.56
CA PHE A 208 -3.46 -9.02 3.17
C PHE A 208 -2.69 -10.21 2.57
N VAL A 209 -2.59 -10.30 1.24
CA VAL A 209 -1.82 -11.37 0.56
C VAL A 209 -0.33 -11.28 0.89
N ASN A 210 0.25 -10.07 0.92
CA ASN A 210 1.64 -9.88 1.31
C ASN A 210 1.89 -10.28 2.78
N ALA A 211 0.92 -9.99 3.67
CA ALA A 211 1.00 -10.42 5.06
C ALA A 211 1.04 -11.96 5.20
N LEU A 212 0.20 -12.67 4.45
CA LEU A 212 0.25 -14.15 4.42
C LEU A 212 1.57 -14.66 3.86
N ARG A 213 2.11 -14.01 2.84
CA ARG A 213 3.43 -14.36 2.28
C ARG A 213 4.55 -14.19 3.32
N ASP A 214 4.54 -13.09 4.09
CA ASP A 214 5.52 -12.85 5.16
C ASP A 214 5.41 -13.96 6.22
N MET A 215 4.19 -14.36 6.64
CA MET A 215 3.98 -15.48 7.58
C MET A 215 4.53 -16.81 7.05
N ILE A 216 4.24 -17.16 5.80
CA ILE A 216 4.73 -18.38 5.16
C ILE A 216 6.27 -18.34 5.02
N GLY A 217 6.83 -17.16 4.80
CA GLY A 217 8.28 -16.93 4.72
C GLY A 217 9.02 -16.99 6.06
N GLY A 218 8.29 -17.17 7.19
CA GLY A 218 8.86 -17.25 8.53
C GLY A 218 8.77 -15.93 9.33
N ASP A 219 8.38 -14.82 8.71
CA ASP A 219 8.24 -13.51 9.35
C ASP A 219 6.87 -13.36 10.04
N MET A 220 6.59 -14.28 10.97
CA MET A 220 5.29 -14.41 11.62
C MET A 220 4.81 -13.11 12.28
N MET A 221 5.68 -12.40 13.01
CA MET A 221 5.36 -11.14 13.68
C MET A 221 4.89 -10.07 12.71
N SER A 222 5.63 -9.86 11.63
CA SER A 222 5.29 -8.88 10.61
C SER A 222 4.01 -9.24 9.87
N GLY A 223 3.84 -10.52 9.56
CA GLY A 223 2.65 -11.03 8.90
C GLY A 223 1.40 -10.84 9.75
N ILE A 224 1.43 -11.22 11.04
CA ILE A 224 0.29 -11.05 11.95
C ILE A 224 -0.09 -9.57 12.08
N LEU A 225 0.86 -8.68 12.29
CA LEU A 225 0.58 -7.23 12.40
C LEU A 225 -0.13 -6.70 11.15
N ARG A 226 0.35 -7.06 9.95
CA ARG A 226 -0.29 -6.66 8.69
C ARG A 226 -1.67 -7.29 8.47
N VAL A 227 -1.87 -8.54 8.86
CA VAL A 227 -3.19 -9.19 8.81
C VAL A 227 -4.16 -8.45 9.72
N CYS A 228 -3.78 -8.16 10.96
CA CYS A 228 -4.63 -7.42 11.90
C CYS A 228 -4.99 -6.02 11.35
N GLU A 229 -4.03 -5.29 10.79
CA GLU A 229 -4.26 -3.99 10.16
C GLU A 229 -5.23 -4.09 8.98
N SER A 230 -5.05 -5.08 8.11
CA SER A 230 -5.93 -5.31 6.95
C SER A 230 -7.35 -5.67 7.37
N ILE A 231 -7.50 -6.50 8.42
CA ILE A 231 -8.81 -6.86 8.98
C ILE A 231 -9.49 -5.63 9.59
N LEU A 232 -8.75 -4.81 10.35
CA LEU A 232 -9.30 -3.59 10.92
C LEU A 232 -9.81 -2.65 9.84
N LEU A 233 -9.04 -2.43 8.77
CA LEU A 233 -9.49 -1.60 7.64
C LEU A 233 -10.75 -2.15 6.99
N ALA A 234 -10.86 -3.47 6.81
CA ALA A 234 -12.05 -4.12 6.25
C ALA A 234 -13.27 -4.03 7.19
N VAL A 235 -13.06 -4.16 8.51
CA VAL A 235 -14.12 -4.03 9.51
C VAL A 235 -14.77 -2.65 9.48
N PHE A 236 -14.03 -1.58 9.19
CA PHE A 236 -14.59 -0.22 9.11
C PHE A 236 -15.43 0.03 7.85
N LEU A 237 -15.34 -0.82 6.83
CA LEU A 237 -16.19 -0.70 5.62
C LEU A 237 -17.64 -1.11 5.89
N ALA A 238 -17.86 -2.16 6.66
CA ALA A 238 -19.20 -2.67 6.91
C ALA A 238 -20.11 -1.70 7.69
N PRO A 239 -19.68 -1.08 8.83
CA PRO A 239 -20.50 -0.09 9.53
C PRO A 239 -20.82 1.13 8.67
N GLY A 240 -19.91 1.59 7.81
CA GLY A 240 -20.16 2.72 6.91
C GLY A 240 -21.33 2.42 5.96
N SER A 241 -21.27 1.29 5.28
CA SER A 241 -22.35 0.86 4.38
C SER A 241 -23.66 0.62 5.12
N PHE A 242 -23.59 -0.03 6.29
CA PHE A 242 -24.76 -0.33 7.12
C PHE A 242 -25.46 0.97 7.57
N MET A 243 -24.71 1.95 8.05
CA MET A 243 -25.27 3.23 8.47
C MET A 243 -25.97 3.96 7.31
N ALA A 244 -25.40 3.97 6.12
CA ALA A 244 -26.03 4.57 4.96
C ALA A 244 -27.40 3.94 4.66
N LEU A 245 -27.46 2.61 4.65
CA LEU A 245 -28.70 1.88 4.41
C LEU A 245 -29.73 2.10 5.52
N MET A 246 -29.29 2.16 6.77
CA MET A 246 -30.16 2.44 7.92
C MET A 246 -30.79 3.82 7.83
N PHE A 247 -30.01 4.87 7.55
CA PHE A 247 -30.50 6.24 7.44
C PHE A 247 -31.42 6.49 6.23
N LEU A 248 -31.11 5.88 5.10
CA LEU A 248 -31.84 6.10 3.85
C LEU A 248 -32.97 5.08 3.63
N GLY A 249 -32.79 3.85 4.10
CA GLY A 249 -33.73 2.73 3.93
C GLY A 249 -34.87 2.70 4.93
N GLY A 250 -34.78 3.49 6.02
CA GLY A 250 -35.84 3.49 7.05
C GLY A 250 -35.97 2.17 7.79
N VAL A 251 -34.89 1.38 7.88
CA VAL A 251 -34.85 0.15 8.68
C VAL A 251 -34.62 0.55 10.14
N LEU A 252 -35.67 0.97 10.81
CA LEU A 252 -35.95 0.96 12.22
C LEU A 252 -37.41 0.61 12.39
#